data_25e005a3f75246adb8f3289382a1fb20
#
_entry.id   25e005a3f75246adb8f3289382a1fb20
#
_cell.length_a   1.000
_cell.length_b   1.000
_cell.length_c   1.000
_cell.angle_alpha   90.00
_cell.angle_beta   90.00
_cell.angle_gamma   90.00
#
_symmetry.space_group_name_H-M   'P 1'
#
loop_
_entity.id
_entity.type
_entity.pdbx_description
1 polymer ?
#
loop_
_entity_poly.entity_id
_entity_poly.type
_entity_poly.pdbx_seq_one_letter_code
_entity_poly.pdbx_strand_id
1 'polypeptide(L)'
;AVGLRTTSTIMYGHVERTEHWARHLLRLRDLQERTGGITEFVPLPFVAQEAPIYLRGGARPGPTFREAILMHAVARIVLHPLVPNIQASWVKLGPLGVKIALNAGANDLGGTLMNESITRAAGAVHGQEAPPETLEEWIVQAGRQVRQRTTTYGDAPVHQRHASFCAAPLDPLINTPFRKIVKSTSRPATALS
;
A
#
# COMPACT_ATOMS: atom_id res chain seq x y z
N ALA A 1 9.41 25.55 4.59
CA ALA A 1 8.41 24.60 4.06
C ALA A 1 7.67 25.26 2.89
N VAL A 2 7.42 24.51 1.82
CA VAL A 2 6.74 25.02 0.61
C VAL A 2 5.21 25.05 0.72
N GLY A 3 4.64 24.70 1.90
CA GLY A 3 3.20 24.75 2.18
C GLY A 3 2.36 23.62 1.57
N LEU A 4 2.97 22.63 0.92
CA LEU A 4 2.25 21.47 0.36
C LEU A 4 1.98 20.42 1.44
N ARG A 5 0.79 19.82 1.38
CA ARG A 5 0.45 18.63 2.16
C ARG A 5 0.93 17.37 1.46
N THR A 6 1.21 16.33 2.23
CA THR A 6 1.76 15.07 1.70
C THR A 6 1.26 13.86 2.48
N THR A 7 1.19 12.71 1.82
CA THR A 7 1.11 11.40 2.45
C THR A 7 2.48 11.01 3.02
N SER A 8 2.51 10.27 4.11
CA SER A 8 3.71 9.59 4.57
C SER A 8 3.56 8.07 4.45
N THR A 9 4.63 7.39 4.08
CA THR A 9 4.62 5.94 3.85
C THR A 9 5.83 5.28 4.49
N ILE A 10 5.69 3.99 4.77
CA ILE A 10 6.81 3.09 5.03
C ILE A 10 6.60 1.81 4.22
N MET A 11 7.58 1.38 3.43
CA MET A 11 7.67 -0.01 2.98
C MET A 11 8.50 -0.79 3.99
N TYR A 12 7.96 -1.91 4.48
CA TYR A 12 8.57 -2.64 5.60
C TYR A 12 8.45 -4.15 5.43
N GLY A 13 9.30 -4.88 6.14
CA GLY A 13 9.33 -6.34 6.14
C GLY A 13 10.32 -6.95 5.15
N HIS A 14 11.36 -6.20 4.71
CA HIS A 14 12.35 -6.72 3.78
C HIS A 14 13.74 -6.90 4.42
N VAL A 15 14.51 -5.84 4.72
CA VAL A 15 15.88 -5.91 5.26
C VAL A 15 16.04 -5.26 6.63
N GLU A 16 15.10 -4.44 6.99
CA GLU A 16 15.08 -3.68 8.24
C GLU A 16 14.59 -4.53 9.42
N ARG A 17 14.77 -4.00 10.62
CA ARG A 17 14.30 -4.58 11.88
C ARG A 17 13.22 -3.71 12.51
N THR A 18 12.54 -4.23 13.49
CA THR A 18 11.42 -3.55 14.18
C THR A 18 11.82 -2.23 14.83
N GLU A 19 13.08 -2.08 15.28
CA GLU A 19 13.60 -0.81 15.81
C GLU A 19 13.61 0.30 14.74
N HIS A 20 13.85 -0.06 13.49
CA HIS A 20 13.78 0.91 12.38
C HIS A 20 12.35 1.40 12.15
N TRP A 21 11.35 0.51 12.29
CA TRP A 21 9.93 0.89 12.20
C TRP A 21 9.54 1.86 13.32
N ALA A 22 9.93 1.56 14.56
CA ALA A 22 9.66 2.42 15.70
C ALA A 22 10.29 3.81 15.51
N ARG A 23 11.57 3.86 15.10
CA ARG A 23 12.26 5.13 14.81
C ARG A 23 11.61 5.92 13.68
N HIS A 24 11.12 5.22 12.64
CA HIS A 24 10.39 5.87 11.54
C HIS A 24 9.13 6.56 12.05
N LEU A 25 8.29 5.87 12.83
CA LEU A 25 7.07 6.43 13.39
C LEU A 25 7.35 7.63 14.31
N LEU A 26 8.37 7.56 15.16
CA LEU A 26 8.76 8.68 16.03
C LEU A 26 9.23 9.88 15.21
N ARG A 27 10.03 9.68 14.18
CA ARG A 27 10.46 10.77 13.28
C ARG A 27 9.31 11.40 12.51
N LEU A 28 8.32 10.61 12.07
CA LEU A 28 7.12 11.14 11.45
C LEU A 28 6.30 11.99 12.41
N ARG A 29 6.15 11.54 13.66
CA ARG A 29 5.49 12.31 14.71
C ARG A 29 6.17 13.66 14.93
N ASP A 30 7.50 13.64 15.14
CA ASP A 30 8.29 14.85 15.38
C ASP A 30 8.25 15.81 14.16
N LEU A 31 8.22 15.26 12.94
CA LEU A 31 8.08 16.05 11.72
C LEU A 31 6.69 16.69 11.64
N GLN A 32 5.65 15.92 11.94
CA GLN A 32 4.26 16.40 11.92
C GLN A 32 4.02 17.50 12.95
N GLU A 33 4.57 17.37 14.17
CA GLU A 33 4.51 18.41 15.20
C GLU A 33 5.07 19.74 14.70
N ARG A 34 6.16 19.70 13.94
CA ARG A 34 6.82 20.90 13.41
C ARG A 34 6.17 21.48 12.17
N THR A 35 5.52 20.65 11.35
CA THR A 35 5.11 21.08 10.00
C THR A 35 3.60 21.07 9.77
N GLY A 36 2.86 20.17 10.44
CA GLY A 36 1.42 19.97 10.20
C GLY A 36 1.08 19.50 8.79
N GLY A 37 2.09 19.08 7.99
CA GLY A 37 1.93 18.83 6.55
C GLY A 37 1.50 17.44 6.16
N ILE A 38 1.55 16.45 7.08
CA ILE A 38 1.21 15.07 6.79
C ILE A 38 -0.31 14.86 6.93
N THR A 39 -0.97 14.38 5.88
CA THR A 39 -2.41 14.12 5.86
C THR A 39 -2.76 12.72 6.33
N GLU A 40 -1.88 11.76 6.07
CA GLU A 40 -2.11 10.34 6.37
C GLU A 40 -0.79 9.57 6.46
N PHE A 41 -0.86 8.42 7.11
CA PHE A 41 0.21 7.44 7.13
C PHE A 41 -0.25 6.15 6.47
N VAL A 42 0.54 5.63 5.51
CA VAL A 42 0.25 4.42 4.74
C VAL A 42 1.36 3.40 4.92
N PRO A 43 1.20 2.40 5.78
CA PRO A 43 2.13 1.29 5.89
C PRO A 43 1.95 0.32 4.72
N LEU A 44 3.03 0.04 4.00
CA LEU A 44 3.08 -0.80 2.82
C LEU A 44 3.90 -2.07 3.10
N PRO A 45 3.27 -3.20 3.41
CA PRO A 45 3.97 -4.49 3.54
C PRO A 45 4.76 -4.81 2.27
N PHE A 46 6.01 -5.24 2.43
CA PHE A 46 6.83 -5.69 1.31
C PHE A 46 6.24 -6.96 0.70
N VAL A 47 6.08 -6.98 -0.62
CA VAL A 47 5.66 -8.13 -1.41
C VAL A 47 6.90 -8.69 -2.09
N ALA A 48 7.24 -9.94 -1.78
CA ALA A 48 8.56 -10.49 -2.04
C ALA A 48 8.67 -11.34 -3.32
N GLN A 49 7.60 -12.01 -3.71
CA GLN A 49 7.61 -13.17 -4.61
C GLN A 49 8.39 -12.95 -5.90
N GLU A 50 8.21 -11.80 -6.55
CA GLU A 50 8.91 -11.42 -7.78
C GLU A 50 9.94 -10.28 -7.57
N ALA A 51 10.16 -9.88 -6.30
CA ALA A 51 11.06 -8.78 -6.01
C ALA A 51 12.54 -9.20 -6.18
N PRO A 52 13.34 -8.49 -7.00
CA PRO A 52 14.72 -8.89 -7.29
C PRO A 52 15.63 -8.99 -6.06
N ILE A 53 15.41 -8.19 -5.03
CA ILE A 53 16.17 -8.25 -3.79
C ILE A 53 15.91 -9.55 -3.03
N TYR A 54 14.65 -10.01 -2.99
CA TYR A 54 14.28 -11.28 -2.37
C TYR A 54 14.82 -12.47 -3.17
N LEU A 55 14.65 -12.46 -4.50
CA LEU A 55 15.12 -13.54 -5.37
C LEU A 55 16.63 -13.74 -5.32
N ARG A 56 17.39 -12.70 -4.96
CA ARG A 56 18.85 -12.76 -4.76
C ARG A 56 19.24 -13.12 -3.31
N GLY A 57 18.29 -13.41 -2.43
CA GLY A 57 18.55 -13.74 -1.02
C GLY A 57 18.89 -12.53 -0.14
N GLY A 58 18.68 -11.30 -0.62
CA GLY A 58 19.00 -10.07 0.10
C GLY A 58 17.87 -9.52 0.98
N ALA A 59 16.71 -10.19 1.03
CA ALA A 59 15.56 -9.76 1.83
C ALA A 59 14.78 -10.96 2.37
N ARG A 60 14.02 -10.75 3.45
CA ARG A 60 13.04 -11.73 3.95
C ARG A 60 11.74 -11.67 3.12
N PRO A 61 10.83 -12.67 3.25
CA PRO A 61 9.64 -12.80 2.38
C PRO A 61 8.50 -11.80 2.70
N GLY A 62 8.79 -10.69 3.33
CA GLY A 62 7.81 -9.71 3.78
C GLY A 62 7.51 -9.82 5.27
N PRO A 63 6.67 -8.92 5.81
CA PRO A 63 6.22 -9.03 7.20
C PRO A 63 5.24 -10.19 7.35
N THR A 64 5.22 -10.79 8.54
CA THR A 64 4.14 -11.69 8.92
C THR A 64 2.82 -10.93 9.01
N PHE A 65 1.69 -11.63 8.93
CA PHE A 65 0.37 -11.02 9.11
C PHE A 65 0.25 -10.30 10.47
N ARG A 66 0.79 -10.90 11.54
CA ARG A 66 0.83 -10.28 12.87
C ARG A 66 1.61 -8.97 12.86
N GLU A 67 2.79 -8.94 12.23
CA GLU A 67 3.59 -7.71 12.10
C GLU A 67 2.83 -6.63 11.33
N ALA A 68 2.12 -7.00 10.27
CA ALA A 68 1.32 -6.07 9.50
C ALA A 68 0.21 -5.43 10.34
N ILE A 69 -0.52 -6.21 11.13
CA ILE A 69 -1.55 -5.68 12.03
C ILE A 69 -0.95 -4.83 13.16
N LEU A 70 0.15 -5.28 13.75
CA LEU A 70 0.85 -4.52 14.79
C LEU A 70 1.37 -3.17 14.27
N MET A 71 1.82 -3.08 13.00
CA MET A 71 2.23 -1.82 12.40
C MET A 71 1.09 -0.79 12.41
N HIS A 72 -0.14 -1.18 12.05
CA HIS A 72 -1.30 -0.28 12.09
C HIS A 72 -1.66 0.13 13.52
N ALA A 73 -1.67 -0.82 14.45
CA ALA A 73 -2.00 -0.57 15.85
C ALA A 73 -0.99 0.37 16.52
N VAL A 74 0.31 0.11 16.37
CA VAL A 74 1.39 0.94 16.94
C VAL A 74 1.42 2.31 16.27
N ALA A 75 1.23 2.37 14.93
CA ALA A 75 1.13 3.65 14.23
C ALA A 75 -0.03 4.49 14.77
N ARG A 76 -1.20 3.89 15.05
CA ARG A 76 -2.32 4.60 15.67
C ARG A 76 -1.94 5.20 17.03
N ILE A 77 -1.28 4.43 17.89
CA ILE A 77 -0.88 4.88 19.23
C ILE A 77 0.16 6.01 19.14
N VAL A 78 1.17 5.86 18.27
CA VAL A 78 2.29 6.80 18.19
C VAL A 78 1.92 8.10 17.48
N LEU A 79 1.09 8.02 16.43
CA LEU A 79 0.82 9.15 15.53
C LEU A 79 -0.43 9.96 15.94
N HIS A 80 -1.35 9.37 16.73
CA HIS A 80 -2.52 10.09 17.20
C HIS A 80 -2.15 11.12 18.30
N PRO A 81 -2.77 12.34 18.31
CA PRO A 81 -3.76 12.87 17.36
C PRO A 81 -3.16 13.58 16.14
N LEU A 82 -1.84 13.67 16.03
CA LEU A 82 -1.13 14.49 15.04
C LEU A 82 -1.37 14.05 13.59
N VAL A 83 -1.38 12.73 13.34
CA VAL A 83 -1.75 12.15 12.05
C VAL A 83 -2.98 11.27 12.27
N PRO A 84 -4.19 11.81 12.07
CA PRO A 84 -5.43 11.11 12.41
C PRO A 84 -5.77 9.97 11.43
N ASN A 85 -5.22 9.99 10.23
CA ASN A 85 -5.58 9.05 9.18
C ASN A 85 -4.47 8.00 8.99
N ILE A 86 -4.85 6.73 9.15
CA ILE A 86 -3.98 5.57 8.89
C ILE A 86 -4.69 4.68 7.89
N GLN A 87 -4.07 4.52 6.73
CA GLN A 87 -4.63 3.78 5.60
C GLN A 87 -4.17 2.32 5.64
N ALA A 88 -5.10 1.39 5.46
CA ALA A 88 -4.81 -0.01 5.19
C ALA A 88 -4.79 -0.26 3.68
N SER A 89 -3.66 -0.73 3.16
CA SER A 89 -3.51 -1.04 1.73
C SER A 89 -4.18 -2.36 1.39
N TRP A 90 -5.38 -2.31 0.77
CA TRP A 90 -6.14 -3.50 0.43
C TRP A 90 -5.42 -4.42 -0.57
N VAL A 91 -4.68 -3.88 -1.53
CA VAL A 91 -3.91 -4.67 -2.51
C VAL A 91 -2.84 -5.55 -1.86
N LYS A 92 -2.39 -5.19 -0.66
CA LYS A 92 -1.36 -5.92 0.10
C LYS A 92 -1.95 -6.81 1.19
N LEU A 93 -3.02 -6.38 1.83
CA LEU A 93 -3.62 -7.06 2.98
C LEU A 93 -4.79 -7.98 2.60
N GLY A 94 -5.42 -7.75 1.46
CA GLY A 94 -6.63 -8.44 1.04
C GLY A 94 -7.85 -8.14 1.92
N PRO A 95 -9.03 -8.70 1.58
CA PRO A 95 -10.29 -8.41 2.26
C PRO A 95 -10.28 -8.70 3.76
N LEU A 96 -9.71 -9.83 4.17
CA LEU A 96 -9.61 -10.20 5.58
C LEU A 96 -8.66 -9.27 6.34
N GLY A 97 -7.49 -8.99 5.72
CA GLY A 97 -6.47 -8.15 6.35
C GLY A 97 -6.94 -6.72 6.57
N VAL A 98 -7.66 -6.12 5.62
CA VAL A 98 -8.20 -4.77 5.80
C VAL A 98 -9.26 -4.69 6.89
N LYS A 99 -10.15 -5.68 7.01
CA LYS A 99 -11.15 -5.74 8.10
C LYS A 99 -10.48 -5.79 9.48
N ILE A 100 -9.43 -6.60 9.62
CA ILE A 100 -8.68 -6.69 10.87
C ILE A 100 -7.89 -5.40 11.13
N ALA A 101 -7.26 -4.81 10.10
CA ALA A 101 -6.53 -3.54 10.23
C ALA A 101 -7.45 -2.37 10.63
N LEU A 102 -8.68 -2.29 10.10
CA LEU A 102 -9.70 -1.31 10.51
C LEU A 102 -10.05 -1.44 11.99
N ASN A 103 -10.03 -2.64 12.55
CA ASN A 103 -10.27 -2.89 13.97
C ASN A 103 -8.99 -2.72 14.83
N ALA A 104 -7.82 -2.65 14.20
CA ALA A 104 -6.53 -2.50 14.86
C ALA A 104 -5.93 -1.09 14.74
N GLY A 105 -6.68 -0.09 14.25
CA GLY A 105 -6.21 1.29 14.25
C GLY A 105 -6.24 2.00 12.89
N ALA A 106 -6.38 1.30 11.78
CA ALA A 106 -6.66 1.93 10.49
C ALA A 106 -8.07 2.54 10.46
N ASN A 107 -8.25 3.59 9.67
CA ASN A 107 -9.54 4.24 9.44
C ASN A 107 -9.74 4.68 7.99
N ASP A 108 -8.90 4.17 7.09
CA ASP A 108 -8.94 4.48 5.67
C ASP A 108 -8.51 3.25 4.85
N LEU A 109 -9.14 3.02 3.70
CA LEU A 109 -8.77 1.94 2.77
C LEU A 109 -8.11 2.45 1.48
N GLY A 110 -7.89 3.77 1.37
CA GLY A 110 -7.43 4.38 0.13
C GLY A 110 -8.55 4.49 -0.90
N GLY A 111 -8.25 4.19 -2.14
CA GLY A 111 -9.20 4.27 -3.24
C GLY A 111 -9.33 2.97 -4.00
N THR A 112 -10.18 2.99 -5.02
CA THR A 112 -10.47 1.85 -5.90
C THR A 112 -9.24 1.34 -6.66
N LEU A 113 -8.25 2.22 -6.88
CA LEU A 113 -7.01 1.97 -7.64
C LEU A 113 -7.29 1.40 -9.03
N MET A 114 -7.33 2.24 -10.02
CA MET A 114 -7.49 1.80 -11.40
C MET A 114 -6.20 1.14 -11.89
N ASN A 115 -6.25 -0.17 -12.10
CA ASN A 115 -5.15 -0.98 -12.66
C ASN A 115 -3.84 -0.93 -11.83
N GLU A 116 -3.93 -1.31 -10.55
CA GLU A 116 -2.72 -1.45 -9.73
C GLU A 116 -1.84 -2.59 -10.27
N SER A 117 -0.71 -2.24 -10.87
CA SER A 117 0.18 -3.16 -11.57
C SER A 117 1.48 -3.45 -10.82
N ILE A 118 1.97 -2.51 -10.00
CA ILE A 118 3.29 -2.60 -9.35
C ILE A 118 3.29 -3.69 -8.28
N THR A 119 2.31 -3.69 -7.38
CA THR A 119 2.21 -4.69 -6.31
C THR A 119 1.93 -6.07 -6.89
N ARG A 120 1.12 -6.13 -7.95
CA ARG A 120 0.84 -7.36 -8.68
C ARG A 120 2.08 -7.90 -9.40
N ALA A 121 2.88 -7.04 -10.03
CA ALA A 121 4.15 -7.44 -10.63
C ALA A 121 5.16 -7.97 -9.59
N ALA A 122 5.02 -7.57 -8.33
CA ALA A 122 5.80 -8.13 -7.21
C ALA A 122 5.23 -9.45 -6.67
N GLY A 123 4.10 -9.94 -7.21
CA GLY A 123 3.48 -11.21 -6.86
C GLY A 123 2.25 -11.14 -5.94
N ALA A 124 1.67 -9.96 -5.72
CA ALA A 124 0.43 -9.83 -4.96
C ALA A 124 -0.78 -10.37 -5.75
N VAL A 125 -1.77 -10.92 -5.02
CA VAL A 125 -2.88 -11.69 -5.60
C VAL A 125 -4.26 -11.05 -5.39
N HIS A 126 -4.35 -9.84 -4.81
CA HIS A 126 -5.63 -9.24 -4.41
C HIS A 126 -6.29 -8.38 -5.48
N GLY A 127 -5.94 -8.56 -6.74
CA GLY A 127 -6.58 -7.90 -7.88
C GLY A 127 -5.98 -6.54 -8.24
N GLN A 128 -6.60 -5.91 -9.24
CA GLN A 128 -6.12 -4.65 -9.81
C GLN A 128 -6.96 -3.44 -9.41
N GLU A 129 -8.21 -3.66 -9.03
CA GLU A 129 -9.13 -2.65 -8.50
C GLU A 129 -10.03 -3.27 -7.44
N ALA A 130 -10.60 -2.43 -6.58
CA ALA A 130 -11.72 -2.76 -5.73
C ALA A 130 -12.82 -1.71 -5.97
N PRO A 131 -13.97 -2.08 -6.57
CA PRO A 131 -15.08 -1.17 -6.77
C PRO A 131 -15.56 -0.52 -5.47
N PRO A 132 -16.17 0.66 -5.51
CA PRO A 132 -16.64 1.35 -4.32
C PRO A 132 -17.55 0.48 -3.45
N GLU A 133 -18.45 -0.30 -4.04
CA GLU A 133 -19.36 -1.21 -3.35
C GLU A 133 -18.60 -2.25 -2.54
N THR A 134 -17.54 -2.81 -3.12
CA THR A 134 -16.69 -3.80 -2.44
C THR A 134 -15.96 -3.18 -1.24
N LEU A 135 -15.44 -1.96 -1.38
CA LEU A 135 -14.78 -1.26 -0.29
C LEU A 135 -15.78 -0.93 0.84
N GLU A 136 -16.98 -0.45 0.49
CA GLU A 136 -18.06 -0.17 1.43
C GLU A 136 -18.48 -1.45 2.17
N GLU A 137 -18.62 -2.57 1.47
CA GLU A 137 -18.95 -3.86 2.07
C GLU A 137 -17.90 -4.30 3.11
N TRP A 138 -16.62 -4.19 2.81
CA TRP A 138 -15.55 -4.54 3.77
C TRP A 138 -15.58 -3.65 5.01
N ILE A 139 -15.87 -2.35 4.84
CA ILE A 139 -15.99 -1.39 5.94
C ILE A 139 -17.18 -1.76 6.84
N VAL A 140 -18.33 -2.05 6.25
CA VAL A 140 -19.55 -2.45 6.98
C VAL A 140 -19.32 -3.79 7.71
N GLN A 141 -18.71 -4.77 7.05
CA GLN A 141 -18.36 -6.06 7.67
C GLN A 141 -17.35 -5.92 8.81
N ALA A 142 -16.53 -4.86 8.83
CA ALA A 142 -15.66 -4.53 9.95
C ALA A 142 -16.40 -3.80 11.09
N GLY A 143 -17.72 -3.57 10.98
CA GLY A 143 -18.53 -2.84 11.97
C GLY A 143 -18.26 -1.33 11.95
N ARG A 144 -17.83 -0.76 10.81
CA ARG A 144 -17.50 0.65 10.68
C ARG A 144 -18.48 1.39 9.77
N GLN A 145 -18.54 2.72 9.92
CA GLN A 145 -19.33 3.57 9.06
C GLN A 145 -18.56 3.95 7.81
N VAL A 146 -19.25 3.91 6.67
CA VAL A 146 -18.68 4.28 5.37
C VAL A 146 -18.71 5.79 5.17
N ARG A 147 -17.59 6.34 4.68
CA ARG A 147 -17.50 7.73 4.23
C ARG A 147 -16.53 7.82 3.05
N GLN A 148 -17.02 8.22 1.89
CA GLN A 148 -16.15 8.57 0.77
C GLN A 148 -15.53 9.94 1.01
N ARG A 149 -14.22 10.05 0.84
CA ARG A 149 -13.43 11.26 1.10
C ARG A 149 -12.73 11.77 -0.15
N THR A 150 -12.37 13.04 -0.14
CA THR A 150 -11.37 13.60 -1.07
C THR A 150 -9.95 13.24 -0.65
N THR A 151 -8.96 13.53 -1.50
CA THR A 151 -7.52 13.33 -1.19
C THR A 151 -7.05 14.14 0.01
N THR A 152 -7.74 15.24 0.34
CA THR A 152 -7.45 16.09 1.51
C THR A 152 -8.35 15.82 2.70
N TYR A 153 -9.05 14.68 2.73
CA TYR A 153 -9.94 14.22 3.81
C TYR A 153 -11.19 15.06 4.03
N GLY A 154 -11.62 15.83 3.03
CA GLY A 154 -12.92 16.48 2.99
C GLY A 154 -14.02 15.53 2.46
N ASP A 155 -15.27 16.00 2.47
CA ASP A 155 -16.39 15.25 1.89
C ASP A 155 -16.29 15.23 0.36
N ALA A 156 -16.51 14.07 -0.23
CA ALA A 156 -16.58 13.94 -1.68
C ALA A 156 -17.86 14.60 -2.22
N PRO A 157 -17.79 15.44 -3.27
CA PRO A 157 -18.97 15.99 -3.92
C PRO A 157 -19.90 14.88 -4.40
N VAL A 158 -21.24 15.14 -4.35
CA VAL A 158 -22.27 14.14 -4.71
C VAL A 158 -22.07 13.60 -6.13
N HIS A 159 -21.77 14.47 -7.09
CA HIS A 159 -21.54 14.06 -8.48
C HIS A 159 -20.31 13.16 -8.63
N GLN A 160 -19.25 13.41 -7.86
CA GLN A 160 -18.02 12.58 -7.87
C GLN A 160 -18.28 11.21 -7.24
N ARG A 161 -19.05 11.17 -6.14
CA ARG A 161 -19.49 9.91 -5.54
C ARG A 161 -20.34 9.10 -6.53
N HIS A 162 -21.32 9.73 -7.16
CA HIS A 162 -22.15 9.07 -8.17
C HIS A 162 -21.30 8.52 -9.32
N ALA A 163 -20.38 9.31 -9.85
CA ALA A 163 -19.50 8.88 -10.93
C ALA A 163 -18.64 7.66 -10.55
N SER A 164 -18.17 7.56 -9.29
CA SER A 164 -17.37 6.42 -8.86
C SER A 164 -18.17 5.11 -8.81
N PHE A 165 -19.46 5.16 -8.50
CA PHE A 165 -20.36 3.99 -8.50
C PHE A 165 -20.88 3.62 -9.89
N CYS A 166 -20.82 4.54 -10.85
CA CYS A 166 -21.23 4.30 -12.23
C CYS A 166 -20.06 4.01 -13.17
N ALA A 167 -18.83 3.94 -12.63
CA ALA A 167 -17.66 3.64 -13.44
C ALA A 167 -17.71 2.20 -13.98
N ALA A 168 -17.38 2.03 -15.27
CA ALA A 168 -17.26 0.70 -15.85
C ALA A 168 -16.08 -0.05 -15.18
N PRO A 169 -16.22 -1.37 -14.94
CA PRO A 169 -15.11 -2.18 -14.43
C PRO A 169 -13.94 -2.17 -15.42
N LEU A 170 -12.74 -2.37 -14.91
CA LEU A 170 -11.56 -2.51 -15.76
C LEU A 170 -11.65 -3.78 -16.62
N ASP A 171 -11.07 -3.71 -17.81
CA ASP A 171 -10.91 -4.89 -18.66
C ASP A 171 -10.12 -5.99 -17.95
N PRO A 172 -10.40 -7.27 -18.23
CA PRO A 172 -9.65 -8.39 -17.68
C PRO A 172 -8.15 -8.25 -17.98
N LEU A 173 -7.34 -8.60 -16.99
CA LEU A 173 -5.89 -8.57 -17.15
C LEU A 173 -5.42 -9.56 -18.20
N ILE A 174 -4.72 -9.06 -19.19
CA ILE A 174 -3.92 -9.90 -20.08
C ILE A 174 -2.53 -10.02 -19.44
N ASN A 175 -2.29 -11.11 -18.73
CA ASN A 175 -0.95 -11.46 -18.25
C ASN A 175 -0.11 -11.98 -19.41
N THR A 176 0.59 -11.09 -20.10
CA THR A 176 1.62 -11.49 -21.04
C THR A 176 2.88 -11.79 -20.21
N PRO A 177 3.36 -13.04 -20.17
CA PRO A 177 4.59 -13.33 -19.43
C PRO A 177 5.75 -12.52 -20.03
N PHE A 178 6.55 -11.92 -19.15
CA PHE A 178 7.74 -11.17 -19.57
C PHE A 178 8.67 -12.13 -20.30
N ARG A 179 8.93 -11.92 -21.61
CA ARG A 179 9.96 -12.66 -22.34
C ARG A 179 11.31 -12.27 -21.74
N LYS A 180 11.93 -13.18 -21.00
CA LYS A 180 13.34 -13.03 -20.63
C LYS A 180 14.15 -12.87 -21.91
N ILE A 181 14.70 -11.69 -22.13
CA ILE A 181 15.69 -11.48 -23.20
C ILE A 181 16.94 -12.24 -22.74
N VAL A 182 17.10 -13.46 -23.25
CA VAL A 182 18.35 -14.20 -23.10
C VAL A 182 19.39 -13.42 -23.92
N LYS A 183 20.29 -12.70 -23.24
CA LYS A 183 21.45 -12.11 -23.94
C LYS A 183 22.23 -13.26 -24.58
N SER A 184 22.21 -13.32 -25.89
CA SER A 184 23.05 -14.24 -26.66
C SER A 184 24.52 -13.99 -26.29
N THR A 185 25.14 -14.93 -25.60
CA THR A 185 26.57 -14.96 -25.33
C THR A 185 27.32 -15.59 -26.52
N SER A 186 27.07 -15.11 -27.73
CA SER A 186 27.95 -15.43 -28.85
C SER A 186 29.12 -14.46 -28.83
N ARG A 187 30.21 -14.83 -28.16
CA ARG A 187 31.53 -14.28 -28.39
C ARG A 187 32.00 -14.79 -29.77
N PRO A 188 32.35 -13.92 -30.74
CA PRO A 188 33.02 -14.41 -31.95
C PRO A 188 34.37 -14.97 -31.51
N ALA A 189 34.66 -16.20 -31.90
CA ALA A 189 35.99 -16.78 -31.82
C ALA A 189 36.90 -16.00 -32.75
N THR A 190 37.82 -15.22 -32.20
CA THR A 190 38.92 -14.60 -32.95
C THR A 190 39.88 -15.74 -33.34
N ALA A 191 39.86 -16.12 -34.58
CA ALA A 191 40.91 -16.96 -35.17
C ALA A 191 42.20 -16.13 -35.22
N LEU A 192 43.21 -16.61 -34.49
CA LEU A 192 44.60 -16.19 -34.65
C LEU A 192 45.21 -17.12 -35.70
N SER A 193 45.51 -16.55 -36.84
CA SER A 193 46.51 -17.09 -37.81
C SER A 193 47.86 -16.42 -37.52
#